data_8dbd27af93e522030f139982ab28b01c
#
_entry.id   8dbd27af93e522030f139982ab28b01c
#
_cell.length_a   1.000
_cell.length_b   1.000
_cell.length_c   1.000
_cell.angle_alpha   90.00
_cell.angle_beta   90.00
_cell.angle_gamma   90.00
#
_symmetry.space_group_name_H-M   'P 1'
#
loop_
_entity.id
_entity.type
_entity.pdbx_description
1 polymer ?
#
loop_
_entity_poly.entity_id
_entity_poly.type
_entity_poly.pdbx_seq_one_letter_code
_entity_poly.pdbx_strand_id
1 'polypeptide(L)'
;MKGGLKGALKGGLKTALYILVAIPVTLTAQRTQAPRDITGYWVSVVSEDWHWRMVTPRKGDFTSLPLNDEGRRVANGWDPSKEKPADACKPFGAAAIMRVPGRVHITWADDATLRIDTDAGEQTRRLQFGKLATRGWRVNGRGEIEYFQQGTDAPPPSGPLTWQGYSAARWELAPDPKTVRNAVFFAGGLGTSPDGAGTIVPGTFGSLYVVTTQLRAGYLRANGIPYSEAARVTEDYDFWTDDVGAEWFTVSTTVEDPKYLSAPFVTSTDFRKEPDGSKWRPTTCAAY
;
A
#
# COMPACT_ATOMS: atom_id res chain seq x y z
N MET A 1 34.92 82.68 -18.08
CA MET A 1 34.67 82.05 -19.37
C MET A 1 34.47 80.56 -19.14
N LYS A 2 33.27 80.12 -19.43
CA LYS A 2 32.92 78.90 -20.19
C LYS A 2 33.57 77.58 -19.64
N GLY A 3 32.94 76.53 -19.41
CA GLY A 3 31.58 76.07 -19.71
C GLY A 3 31.45 74.67 -19.13
N GLY A 4 30.26 74.29 -18.85
CA GLY A 4 29.91 73.03 -18.20
C GLY A 4 29.96 71.85 -19.15
N LEU A 5 29.92 70.66 -18.53
CA LEU A 5 29.32 69.49 -19.23
C LEU A 5 28.71 68.60 -18.13
N LYS A 6 27.38 68.52 -18.17
CA LYS A 6 26.60 67.53 -17.43
C LYS A 6 26.66 66.19 -18.18
N GLY A 7 27.18 65.17 -17.53
CA GLY A 7 27.08 63.79 -18.01
C GLY A 7 26.04 63.03 -17.18
N ALA A 8 24.85 62.82 -17.71
CA ALA A 8 23.81 62.02 -17.13
C ALA A 8 24.08 60.50 -17.36
N LEU A 9 24.37 59.78 -16.31
CA LEU A 9 24.39 58.31 -16.34
C LEU A 9 22.94 57.77 -16.32
N LYS A 10 22.50 57.30 -17.46
CA LYS A 10 21.29 56.48 -17.56
C LYS A 10 21.64 55.06 -17.14
N GLY A 11 21.32 54.72 -15.90
CA GLY A 11 21.31 53.32 -15.43
C GLY A 11 20.08 52.60 -15.94
N GLY A 12 20.26 51.78 -16.97
CA GLY A 12 19.21 50.88 -17.48
C GLY A 12 19.06 49.69 -16.54
N LEU A 13 17.96 49.63 -15.81
CA LEU A 13 17.53 48.47 -14.99
C LEU A 13 17.16 47.34 -15.95
N LYS A 14 18.02 46.35 -16.12
CA LYS A 14 17.69 45.13 -16.87
C LYS A 14 16.82 44.25 -15.95
N THR A 15 15.52 44.30 -16.08
CA THR A 15 14.58 43.40 -15.48
C THR A 15 14.76 42.02 -16.15
N ALA A 16 15.44 41.11 -15.46
CA ALA A 16 15.53 39.72 -15.90
C ALA A 16 14.17 39.06 -15.63
N LEU A 17 13.44 38.81 -16.68
CA LEU A 17 12.19 38.03 -16.65
C LEU A 17 12.55 36.56 -16.45
N TYR A 18 12.47 36.05 -15.23
CA TYR A 18 12.56 34.61 -14.98
C TYR A 18 11.27 33.96 -15.44
N ILE A 19 11.31 33.33 -16.60
CA ILE A 19 10.26 32.44 -17.07
C ILE A 19 10.40 31.17 -16.25
N LEU A 20 9.53 30.99 -15.23
CA LEU A 20 9.33 29.72 -14.55
C LEU A 20 8.71 28.76 -15.57
N VAL A 21 9.53 27.96 -16.23
CA VAL A 21 9.07 26.81 -16.98
C VAL A 21 8.58 25.78 -15.97
N ALA A 22 7.27 25.76 -15.72
CA ALA A 22 6.64 24.66 -15.03
C ALA A 22 6.81 23.43 -15.93
N ILE A 23 7.79 22.59 -15.62
CA ILE A 23 7.91 21.27 -16.24
C ILE A 23 6.68 20.49 -15.75
N PRO A 24 5.76 20.07 -16.65
CA PRO A 24 4.67 19.22 -16.22
C PRO A 24 5.30 17.94 -15.68
N VAL A 25 5.10 17.68 -14.39
CA VAL A 25 5.35 16.35 -13.83
C VAL A 25 4.35 15.45 -14.53
N THR A 26 4.78 14.79 -15.59
CA THR A 26 3.99 13.73 -16.20
C THR A 26 3.81 12.66 -15.13
N LEU A 27 2.60 12.54 -14.59
CA LEU A 27 2.22 11.37 -13.79
C LEU A 27 2.41 10.16 -14.73
N THR A 28 3.53 9.49 -14.60
CA THR A 28 3.76 8.24 -15.32
C THR A 28 2.70 7.27 -14.81
N ALA A 29 1.97 6.63 -15.73
CA ALA A 29 0.92 5.70 -15.39
C ALA A 29 1.48 4.60 -14.46
N GLN A 30 0.94 4.47 -13.27
CA GLN A 30 1.46 3.54 -12.25
C GLN A 30 1.33 2.08 -12.69
N ARG A 31 0.35 1.80 -13.55
CA ARG A 31 0.19 0.52 -14.22
C ARG A 31 1.44 0.10 -15.01
N THR A 32 2.06 1.05 -15.74
CA THR A 32 3.27 0.77 -16.53
C THR A 32 4.53 0.69 -15.69
N GLN A 33 4.48 1.14 -14.44
CA GLN A 33 5.58 1.05 -13.47
C GLN A 33 5.51 -0.21 -12.62
N ALA A 34 4.43 -0.99 -12.71
CA ALA A 34 4.30 -2.24 -11.98
C ALA A 34 5.49 -3.18 -12.34
N PRO A 35 6.20 -3.71 -11.34
CA PRO A 35 7.37 -4.56 -11.58
C PRO A 35 7.01 -5.88 -12.25
N ARG A 36 5.73 -6.26 -12.18
CA ARG A 36 5.13 -7.41 -12.86
C ARG A 36 3.63 -7.24 -13.03
N ASP A 37 3.03 -8.05 -13.89
CA ASP A 37 1.57 -8.11 -13.99
C ASP A 37 1.00 -8.95 -12.83
N ILE A 38 0.30 -8.25 -11.92
CA ILE A 38 -0.34 -8.86 -10.75
C ILE A 38 -1.84 -9.07 -10.94
N THR A 39 -2.35 -8.79 -12.14
CA THR A 39 -3.78 -8.95 -12.44
C THR A 39 -4.19 -10.41 -12.54
N GLY A 40 -5.48 -10.68 -12.39
CA GLY A 40 -6.05 -12.02 -12.48
C GLY A 40 -6.67 -12.50 -11.17
N TYR A 41 -6.94 -13.79 -11.12
CA TYR A 41 -7.58 -14.47 -10.01
C TYR A 41 -6.54 -15.15 -9.11
N TRP A 42 -6.74 -15.03 -7.81
CA TRP A 42 -5.85 -15.57 -6.80
C TRP A 42 -6.66 -16.24 -5.70
N VAL A 43 -6.21 -17.37 -5.22
CA VAL A 43 -6.85 -18.09 -4.11
C VAL A 43 -5.96 -18.05 -2.88
N SER A 44 -6.55 -17.75 -1.73
CA SER A 44 -5.82 -17.79 -0.46
C SER A 44 -5.41 -19.22 -0.12
N VAL A 45 -4.15 -19.39 0.28
CA VAL A 45 -3.64 -20.64 0.84
C VAL A 45 -3.47 -20.44 2.34
N VAL A 46 -4.28 -21.16 3.13
CA VAL A 46 -4.29 -21.00 4.57
C VAL A 46 -3.16 -21.86 5.17
N SER A 47 -1.95 -21.29 5.20
CA SER A 47 -0.76 -21.89 5.80
C SER A 47 -0.59 -21.49 7.28
N GLU A 48 -1.05 -20.27 7.62
CA GLU A 48 -0.91 -19.70 8.95
C GLU A 48 -2.28 -19.53 9.63
N ASP A 49 -2.31 -19.62 10.94
CA ASP A 49 -3.49 -19.36 11.76
C ASP A 49 -4.75 -20.15 11.31
N TRP A 50 -4.58 -21.29 10.64
CA TRP A 50 -5.68 -22.05 10.05
C TRP A 50 -6.83 -22.31 11.02
N HIS A 51 -6.51 -22.51 12.31
CA HIS A 51 -7.47 -22.78 13.37
C HIS A 51 -8.45 -21.60 13.58
N TRP A 52 -7.98 -20.36 13.40
CA TRP A 52 -8.79 -19.15 13.58
C TRP A 52 -9.28 -18.53 12.26
N ARG A 53 -8.83 -19.06 11.12
CA ARG A 53 -9.22 -18.58 9.79
C ARG A 53 -10.27 -19.46 9.15
N MET A 54 -10.14 -20.79 9.27
CA MET A 54 -11.05 -21.77 8.65
C MET A 54 -12.34 -21.97 9.44
N VAL A 55 -12.34 -21.67 10.73
CA VAL A 55 -13.50 -21.77 11.61
C VAL A 55 -13.60 -20.50 12.44
N THR A 56 -14.83 -19.96 12.60
CA THR A 56 -15.05 -18.82 13.48
C THR A 56 -14.69 -19.23 14.92
N PRO A 57 -13.73 -18.55 15.56
CA PRO A 57 -13.34 -18.87 16.93
C PRO A 57 -14.49 -18.62 17.91
N ARG A 58 -14.43 -19.27 19.06
CA ARG A 58 -15.39 -19.00 20.11
C ARG A 58 -15.25 -17.60 20.67
N LYS A 59 -16.34 -17.04 21.16
CA LYS A 59 -16.30 -15.81 21.98
C LYS A 59 -15.28 -15.99 23.11
N GLY A 60 -14.44 -14.96 23.33
CA GLY A 60 -13.39 -15.01 24.35
C GLY A 60 -12.08 -15.65 23.89
N ASP A 61 -12.00 -16.20 22.69
CA ASP A 61 -10.73 -16.65 22.12
C ASP A 61 -9.99 -15.47 21.50
N PHE A 62 -9.04 -14.93 22.26
CA PHE A 62 -8.20 -13.80 21.89
C PHE A 62 -6.76 -14.21 21.57
N THR A 63 -6.54 -15.50 21.36
CA THR A 63 -5.20 -16.04 21.10
C THR A 63 -4.53 -15.31 19.94
N SER A 64 -3.27 -14.94 20.11
CA SER A 64 -2.43 -14.20 19.15
C SER A 64 -2.87 -12.75 18.85
N LEU A 65 -3.84 -12.20 19.58
CA LEU A 65 -4.29 -10.82 19.42
C LEU A 65 -3.79 -9.94 20.57
N PRO A 66 -3.05 -8.88 20.29
CA PRO A 66 -2.51 -7.98 21.31
C PRO A 66 -3.58 -6.98 21.80
N LEU A 67 -4.71 -7.49 22.29
CA LEU A 67 -5.77 -6.63 22.82
C LEU A 67 -5.34 -5.95 24.12
N ASN A 68 -5.61 -4.66 24.23
CA ASN A 68 -5.58 -3.96 25.50
C ASN A 68 -6.85 -4.27 26.32
N ASP A 69 -6.95 -3.71 27.53
CA ASP A 69 -8.08 -3.99 28.44
C ASP A 69 -9.43 -3.56 27.83
N GLU A 70 -9.45 -2.44 27.11
CA GLU A 70 -10.68 -1.94 26.45
C GLU A 70 -11.08 -2.86 25.29
N GLY A 71 -10.13 -3.30 24.48
CA GLY A 71 -10.37 -4.28 23.41
C GLY A 71 -10.93 -5.59 23.96
N ARG A 72 -10.37 -6.09 25.05
CA ARG A 72 -10.88 -7.31 25.75
C ARG A 72 -12.28 -7.09 26.31
N ARG A 73 -12.54 -5.95 26.92
CA ARG A 73 -13.85 -5.61 27.48
C ARG A 73 -14.92 -5.60 26.39
N VAL A 74 -14.64 -4.95 25.26
CA VAL A 74 -15.58 -4.87 24.11
C VAL A 74 -15.81 -6.25 23.50
N ALA A 75 -14.74 -7.02 23.24
CA ALA A 75 -14.83 -8.36 22.68
C ALA A 75 -15.61 -9.33 23.59
N ASN A 76 -15.42 -9.25 24.92
CA ASN A 76 -16.21 -10.03 25.90
C ASN A 76 -17.68 -9.60 25.94
N GLY A 77 -17.98 -8.34 25.64
CA GLY A 77 -19.36 -7.84 25.54
C GLY A 77 -20.07 -8.22 24.24
N TRP A 78 -19.34 -8.72 23.24
CA TRP A 78 -19.94 -9.07 21.94
C TRP A 78 -21.02 -10.14 22.07
N ASP A 79 -22.12 -9.95 21.36
CA ASP A 79 -23.26 -10.85 21.33
C ASP A 79 -23.78 -10.93 19.87
N PRO A 80 -23.60 -12.05 19.19
CA PRO A 80 -23.99 -12.20 17.79
C PRO A 80 -25.51 -12.00 17.58
N SER A 81 -26.33 -12.29 18.60
CA SER A 81 -27.79 -12.11 18.48
C SER A 81 -28.22 -10.64 18.41
N LYS A 82 -27.32 -9.72 18.77
CA LYS A 82 -27.55 -8.27 18.72
C LYS A 82 -26.96 -7.62 17.48
N GLU A 83 -26.26 -8.37 16.63
CA GLU A 83 -25.72 -7.85 15.38
C GLU A 83 -26.86 -7.52 14.41
N LYS A 84 -26.77 -6.35 13.79
CA LYS A 84 -27.75 -5.92 12.80
C LYS A 84 -27.35 -6.42 11.40
N PRO A 85 -28.33 -6.73 10.53
CA PRO A 85 -28.02 -7.11 9.14
C PRO A 85 -27.11 -6.09 8.41
N ALA A 86 -27.26 -4.79 8.70
CA ALA A 86 -26.41 -3.73 8.14
C ALA A 86 -24.95 -3.81 8.62
N ASP A 87 -24.67 -4.56 9.66
CA ASP A 87 -23.34 -4.74 10.25
C ASP A 87 -22.68 -6.08 9.88
N ALA A 88 -23.34 -6.90 9.06
CA ALA A 88 -22.85 -8.22 8.66
C ALA A 88 -21.45 -8.18 8.03
N CYS A 89 -21.06 -7.04 7.41
CA CYS A 89 -19.73 -6.86 6.81
C CYS A 89 -18.64 -6.41 7.78
N LYS A 90 -18.89 -6.26 9.07
CA LYS A 90 -17.87 -5.88 10.07
C LYS A 90 -16.60 -6.74 10.02
N PRO A 91 -16.64 -8.07 9.84
CA PRO A 91 -15.43 -8.91 9.75
C PRO A 91 -14.80 -8.96 8.35
N PHE A 92 -15.40 -8.29 7.37
CA PHE A 92 -14.91 -8.22 5.99
C PHE A 92 -14.29 -6.85 5.66
N GLY A 93 -14.00 -6.02 6.66
CA GLY A 93 -13.31 -4.75 6.47
C GLY A 93 -11.83 -4.93 6.13
N ALA A 94 -11.18 -3.86 5.64
CA ALA A 94 -9.78 -3.90 5.19
C ALA A 94 -8.81 -4.43 6.23
N ALA A 95 -9.09 -4.23 7.54
CA ALA A 95 -8.26 -4.75 8.63
C ALA A 95 -8.31 -6.30 8.78
N ALA A 96 -9.21 -6.98 8.08
CA ALA A 96 -9.42 -8.43 8.23
C ALA A 96 -9.54 -9.18 6.90
N ILE A 97 -10.00 -8.51 5.84
CA ILE A 97 -10.45 -9.17 4.60
C ILE A 97 -9.38 -10.06 3.94
N MET A 98 -8.10 -9.66 3.96
CA MET A 98 -7.03 -10.45 3.36
C MET A 98 -6.73 -11.75 4.13
N ARG A 99 -7.27 -11.89 5.35
CA ARG A 99 -7.18 -13.15 6.13
C ARG A 99 -8.38 -14.07 5.93
N VAL A 100 -9.48 -13.56 5.39
CA VAL A 100 -10.66 -14.37 5.14
C VAL A 100 -10.33 -15.38 4.02
N PRO A 101 -10.53 -16.69 4.25
CA PRO A 101 -10.31 -17.67 3.19
C PRO A 101 -11.24 -17.42 2.00
N GLY A 102 -10.68 -17.35 0.81
CA GLY A 102 -11.46 -17.04 -0.39
C GLY A 102 -10.55 -16.69 -1.56
N ARG A 103 -11.13 -16.06 -2.56
CA ARG A 103 -10.43 -15.61 -3.77
C ARG A 103 -10.44 -14.10 -3.85
N VAL A 104 -9.41 -13.59 -4.49
CA VAL A 104 -9.38 -12.18 -4.90
C VAL A 104 -9.21 -12.09 -6.41
N HIS A 105 -9.83 -11.09 -7.01
CA HIS A 105 -9.66 -10.73 -8.41
C HIS A 105 -9.04 -9.35 -8.48
N ILE A 106 -7.82 -9.28 -9.00
CA ILE A 106 -7.04 -8.04 -9.10
C ILE A 106 -7.12 -7.52 -10.53
N THR A 107 -7.51 -6.26 -10.68
CA THR A 107 -7.61 -5.57 -11.98
C THR A 107 -7.17 -4.12 -11.85
N TRP A 108 -6.84 -3.47 -12.97
CA TRP A 108 -6.67 -2.03 -13.00
C TRP A 108 -8.00 -1.37 -13.32
N ALA A 109 -8.50 -0.51 -12.43
CA ALA A 109 -9.68 0.31 -12.68
C ALA A 109 -9.35 1.49 -13.61
N ASP A 110 -8.14 2.02 -13.48
CA ASP A 110 -7.53 3.05 -14.33
C ASP A 110 -6.00 2.98 -14.18
N ASP A 111 -5.26 3.92 -14.80
CA ASP A 111 -3.79 3.93 -14.80
C ASP A 111 -3.15 4.18 -13.40
N ALA A 112 -3.93 4.61 -12.42
CA ALA A 112 -3.47 4.96 -11.09
C ALA A 112 -4.25 4.26 -9.96
N THR A 113 -5.23 3.41 -10.30
CA THR A 113 -6.07 2.73 -9.31
C THR A 113 -6.11 1.23 -9.56
N LEU A 114 -5.51 0.47 -8.67
CA LEU A 114 -5.64 -0.98 -8.63
C LEU A 114 -6.92 -1.35 -7.87
N ARG A 115 -7.70 -2.25 -8.41
CA ARG A 115 -8.93 -2.79 -7.82
C ARG A 115 -8.71 -4.22 -7.38
N ILE A 116 -9.10 -4.53 -6.15
CA ILE A 116 -9.12 -5.89 -5.59
C ILE A 116 -10.55 -6.19 -5.18
N ASP A 117 -11.19 -7.11 -5.90
CA ASP A 117 -12.47 -7.68 -5.52
C ASP A 117 -12.24 -8.97 -4.72
N THR A 118 -13.08 -9.24 -3.73
CA THR A 118 -13.06 -10.48 -2.96
C THR A 118 -14.36 -11.25 -3.18
N ASP A 119 -14.30 -12.56 -3.34
CA ASP A 119 -15.49 -13.40 -3.41
C ASP A 119 -16.14 -13.56 -2.03
N ALA A 120 -15.34 -13.67 -0.98
CA ALA A 120 -15.82 -13.67 0.39
C ALA A 120 -16.31 -12.27 0.79
N GLY A 121 -17.56 -12.15 1.15
CA GLY A 121 -18.20 -10.89 1.57
C GLY A 121 -18.47 -9.92 0.41
N GLU A 122 -18.16 -10.25 -0.84
CA GLU A 122 -18.38 -9.41 -2.03
C GLU A 122 -17.85 -7.98 -1.85
N GLN A 123 -16.61 -7.85 -1.37
CA GLN A 123 -15.99 -6.55 -1.13
C GLN A 123 -15.16 -6.08 -2.32
N THR A 124 -15.05 -4.76 -2.48
CA THR A 124 -14.16 -4.13 -3.45
C THR A 124 -13.24 -3.14 -2.74
N ARG A 125 -11.95 -3.29 -2.91
CA ARG A 125 -10.92 -2.35 -2.46
C ARG A 125 -10.35 -1.59 -3.67
N ARG A 126 -10.05 -0.31 -3.48
CA ARG A 126 -9.40 0.54 -4.49
C ARG A 126 -8.12 1.10 -3.92
N LEU A 127 -6.99 0.68 -4.46
CA LEU A 127 -5.67 1.11 -4.04
C LEU A 127 -5.21 2.25 -4.94
N GLN A 128 -5.10 3.45 -4.39
CA GLN A 128 -4.83 4.68 -5.15
C GLN A 128 -3.34 5.02 -5.12
N PHE A 129 -2.71 5.01 -6.27
CA PHE A 129 -1.32 5.38 -6.43
C PHE A 129 -1.12 6.90 -6.52
N GLY A 130 0.14 7.34 -6.29
CA GLY A 130 0.51 8.75 -6.34
C GLY A 130 0.03 9.58 -5.14
N LYS A 131 -0.42 8.89 -4.07
CA LYS A 131 -0.87 9.52 -2.82
C LYS A 131 0.13 9.37 -1.67
N LEU A 132 1.03 8.42 -1.76
CA LEU A 132 2.15 8.23 -0.83
C LEU A 132 3.40 8.85 -1.41
N ALA A 133 4.30 9.29 -0.54
CA ALA A 133 5.63 9.73 -0.90
C ALA A 133 6.35 8.63 -1.70
N THR A 134 7.05 9.02 -2.76
CA THR A 134 7.86 8.09 -3.53
C THR A 134 9.07 7.68 -2.70
N ARG A 135 9.33 6.39 -2.61
CA ARG A 135 10.57 5.84 -2.07
C ARG A 135 11.34 5.13 -3.16
N GLY A 136 12.64 5.24 -3.09
CA GLY A 136 13.52 4.65 -4.07
C GLY A 136 14.94 4.54 -3.54
N TRP A 137 15.85 4.15 -4.41
CA TRP A 137 17.26 4.03 -4.12
C TRP A 137 18.06 4.52 -5.32
N ARG A 138 19.29 4.91 -5.08
CA ARG A 138 20.25 5.34 -6.09
C ARG A 138 21.63 4.83 -5.71
N VAL A 139 22.49 4.72 -6.70
CA VAL A 139 23.90 4.46 -6.46
C VAL A 139 24.63 5.80 -6.45
N ASN A 140 25.28 6.13 -5.34
CA ASN A 140 26.02 7.38 -5.21
C ASN A 140 27.38 7.34 -5.96
N GLY A 141 28.11 8.45 -5.99
CA GLY A 141 29.40 8.56 -6.67
C GLY A 141 30.50 7.65 -6.11
N ARG A 142 30.26 6.98 -4.96
CA ARG A 142 31.16 5.99 -4.35
C ARG A 142 30.76 4.55 -4.66
N GLY A 143 29.67 4.34 -5.41
CA GLY A 143 29.12 3.01 -5.67
C GLY A 143 28.26 2.44 -4.52
N GLU A 144 27.86 3.26 -3.55
CA GLU A 144 27.05 2.85 -2.41
C GLU A 144 25.57 3.06 -2.70
N ILE A 145 24.71 2.17 -2.17
CA ILE A 145 23.26 2.30 -2.29
C ILE A 145 22.75 3.32 -1.25
N GLU A 146 22.11 4.36 -1.72
CA GLU A 146 21.41 5.33 -0.89
C GLU A 146 19.91 5.24 -1.12
N TYR A 147 19.16 5.12 -0.04
CA TYR A 147 17.70 5.18 -0.08
C TYR A 147 17.24 6.63 0.00
N PHE A 148 16.22 7.00 -0.76
CA PHE A 148 15.64 8.32 -0.72
C PHE A 148 14.11 8.27 -0.61
N GLN A 149 13.55 9.35 -0.07
CA GLN A 149 12.13 9.63 -0.10
C GLN A 149 11.91 10.99 -0.75
N GLN A 150 10.97 11.06 -1.69
CA GLN A 150 10.59 12.30 -2.36
C GLN A 150 9.12 12.59 -2.16
N GLY A 151 8.81 13.81 -1.74
CA GLY A 151 7.46 14.24 -1.43
C GLY A 151 6.99 13.82 -0.03
N THR A 152 5.72 14.05 0.22
CA THR A 152 5.01 13.69 1.45
C THR A 152 3.75 12.91 1.11
N ASP A 153 3.27 12.13 2.06
CA ASP A 153 1.99 11.44 1.91
C ASP A 153 0.85 12.47 1.81
N ALA A 154 0.00 12.32 0.81
CA ALA A 154 -1.18 13.14 0.70
C ALA A 154 -2.20 12.73 1.78
N PRO A 155 -2.87 13.70 2.42
CA PRO A 155 -3.94 13.37 3.34
C PRO A 155 -5.07 12.64 2.61
N PRO A 156 -5.77 11.71 3.27
CA PRO A 156 -6.92 11.06 2.68
C PRO A 156 -8.01 12.11 2.39
N PRO A 157 -8.81 11.92 1.32
CA PRO A 157 -9.91 12.83 1.01
C PRO A 157 -10.96 12.80 2.12
N SER A 158 -11.63 13.93 2.34
CA SER A 158 -12.78 13.95 3.23
C SER A 158 -13.91 13.08 2.66
N GLY A 159 -14.49 12.21 3.50
CA GLY A 159 -15.55 11.32 3.06
C GLY A 159 -16.09 10.46 4.19
N PRO A 160 -17.15 9.69 3.94
CA PRO A 160 -17.71 8.77 4.93
C PRO A 160 -16.73 7.62 5.19
N LEU A 161 -16.74 7.13 6.43
CA LEU A 161 -16.02 5.92 6.80
C LEU A 161 -16.68 4.70 6.12
N THR A 162 -15.86 3.82 5.56
CA THR A 162 -16.32 2.59 4.90
C THR A 162 -15.60 1.37 5.48
N TRP A 163 -16.13 0.16 5.22
CA TRP A 163 -15.44 -1.08 5.65
C TRP A 163 -14.06 -1.22 5.02
N GLN A 164 -13.89 -0.76 3.76
CA GLN A 164 -12.63 -0.85 3.04
C GLN A 164 -11.75 0.39 3.20
N GLY A 165 -12.28 1.47 3.83
CA GLY A 165 -11.55 2.70 4.07
C GLY A 165 -11.07 3.39 2.79
N TYR A 166 -10.02 4.18 2.94
CA TYR A 166 -9.25 4.79 1.87
C TYR A 166 -7.85 4.19 1.84
N SER A 167 -7.48 3.56 0.73
CA SER A 167 -6.19 2.90 0.56
C SER A 167 -5.31 3.68 -0.41
N ALA A 168 -4.19 4.20 0.08
CA ALA A 168 -3.13 4.80 -0.73
C ALA A 168 -2.02 3.78 -0.96
N ALA A 169 -1.47 3.72 -2.18
CA ALA A 169 -0.50 2.72 -2.58
C ALA A 169 0.73 3.33 -3.26
N ARG A 170 1.84 2.62 -3.19
CA ARG A 170 3.05 2.85 -3.98
C ARG A 170 3.76 1.54 -4.27
N TRP A 171 4.53 1.50 -5.34
CA TRP A 171 5.52 0.45 -5.54
C TRP A 171 6.76 0.75 -4.69
N GLU A 172 7.26 -0.26 -4.00
CA GLU A 172 8.59 -0.23 -3.36
C GLU A 172 9.52 -1.09 -4.21
N LEU A 173 10.21 -0.43 -5.14
CA LEU A 173 11.05 -1.10 -6.11
C LEU A 173 12.43 -1.38 -5.52
N ALA A 174 12.88 -2.61 -5.63
CA ALA A 174 14.23 -3.02 -5.27
C ALA A 174 15.13 -3.09 -6.52
N PRO A 175 16.42 -2.78 -6.39
CA PRO A 175 17.36 -2.91 -7.50
C PRO A 175 17.55 -4.36 -7.90
N ASP A 176 17.58 -4.63 -9.21
CA ASP A 176 18.12 -5.89 -9.70
C ASP A 176 19.60 -6.02 -9.28
N PRO A 177 19.99 -7.06 -8.55
CA PRO A 177 21.38 -7.27 -8.13
C PRO A 177 22.39 -7.24 -9.28
N LYS A 178 22.00 -7.68 -10.49
CA LYS A 178 22.85 -7.62 -11.68
C LYS A 178 23.05 -6.19 -12.15
N THR A 179 21.98 -5.39 -12.11
CA THR A 179 22.00 -3.97 -12.51
C THR A 179 22.82 -3.15 -11.51
N VAL A 180 22.68 -3.40 -10.21
CA VAL A 180 23.54 -2.77 -9.17
C VAL A 180 24.99 -3.10 -9.40
N ARG A 181 25.31 -4.38 -9.62
CA ARG A 181 26.71 -4.82 -9.89
C ARG A 181 27.29 -4.10 -11.12
N ASN A 182 26.50 -3.97 -12.18
CA ASN A 182 26.95 -3.27 -13.39
C ASN A 182 27.09 -1.76 -13.14
N ALA A 183 26.13 -1.12 -12.45
CA ALA A 183 26.22 0.29 -12.11
C ALA A 183 27.45 0.61 -11.25
N VAL A 184 27.78 -0.26 -10.27
CA VAL A 184 28.99 -0.13 -9.45
C VAL A 184 30.27 -0.30 -10.28
N PHE A 185 30.28 -1.23 -11.24
CA PHE A 185 31.43 -1.41 -12.15
C PHE A 185 31.62 -0.24 -13.11
N PHE A 186 30.52 0.38 -13.57
CA PHE A 186 30.57 1.50 -14.51
C PHE A 186 30.72 2.87 -13.83
N ALA A 187 30.32 3.02 -12.56
CA ALA A 187 30.51 4.25 -11.79
C ALA A 187 31.99 4.61 -11.55
N GLY A 188 32.91 3.66 -11.74
CA GLY A 188 34.36 3.91 -11.76
C GLY A 188 34.86 4.59 -13.05
N GLY A 189 34.01 4.85 -14.06
CA GLY A 189 34.43 5.40 -15.34
C GLY A 189 33.47 6.25 -16.16
N LEU A 190 32.18 6.29 -15.91
CA LEU A 190 31.23 7.02 -16.75
C LEU A 190 30.06 7.63 -15.96
N GLY A 191 30.11 8.94 -15.81
CA GLY A 191 28.90 9.73 -15.65
C GLY A 191 28.31 9.83 -14.26
N THR A 192 29.03 10.48 -13.36
CA THR A 192 28.33 11.25 -12.32
C THR A 192 27.45 12.27 -13.03
N SER A 193 26.14 12.28 -12.73
CA SER A 193 25.28 13.41 -13.08
C SER A 193 26.00 14.71 -12.67
N PRO A 194 25.97 15.80 -13.46
CA PRO A 194 26.69 17.04 -13.15
C PRO A 194 26.36 17.65 -11.78
N ASP A 195 25.24 17.23 -11.19
CA ASP A 195 24.75 17.64 -9.86
C ASP A 195 25.15 16.71 -8.72
N GLY A 196 25.92 15.66 -8.98
CA GLY A 196 26.32 14.67 -7.97
C GLY A 196 25.19 13.76 -7.50
N ALA A 197 24.04 13.78 -8.14
CA ALA A 197 22.82 13.11 -7.68
C ALA A 197 22.81 11.58 -7.83
N GLY A 198 23.88 10.96 -8.34
CA GLY A 198 23.97 9.51 -8.55
C GLY A 198 23.06 9.00 -9.68
N THR A 199 23.28 7.75 -10.08
CA THR A 199 22.47 7.13 -11.13
C THR A 199 21.26 6.43 -10.52
N ILE A 200 20.05 6.84 -10.93
CA ILE A 200 18.82 6.12 -10.61
C ILE A 200 18.78 4.86 -11.48
N VAL A 201 18.80 3.70 -10.86
CA VAL A 201 18.66 2.41 -11.55
C VAL A 201 17.22 1.95 -11.39
N PRO A 202 16.46 1.72 -12.48
CA PRO A 202 15.11 1.20 -12.37
C PRO A 202 15.10 -0.15 -11.65
N GLY A 203 14.24 -0.30 -10.64
CA GLY A 203 14.03 -1.58 -9.99
C GLY A 203 13.17 -2.48 -10.89
N THR A 204 13.58 -3.72 -11.00
CA THR A 204 12.82 -4.78 -11.70
C THR A 204 12.13 -5.74 -10.73
N PHE A 205 12.46 -5.62 -9.45
CA PHE A 205 11.82 -6.34 -8.35
C PHE A 205 11.16 -5.33 -7.43
N GLY A 206 10.12 -5.75 -6.75
CA GLY A 206 9.49 -4.87 -5.78
C GLY A 206 8.21 -5.44 -5.20
N SER A 207 7.80 -4.83 -4.10
CA SER A 207 6.56 -5.07 -3.40
C SER A 207 5.55 -3.93 -3.65
N LEU A 208 4.29 -4.21 -3.36
CA LEU A 208 3.25 -3.20 -3.32
C LEU A 208 3.00 -2.84 -1.85
N TYR A 209 3.27 -1.60 -1.50
CA TYR A 209 3.02 -1.05 -0.18
C TYR A 209 1.71 -0.27 -0.17
N VAL A 210 0.84 -0.57 0.82
CA VAL A 210 -0.48 0.02 0.94
C VAL A 210 -0.70 0.54 2.36
N VAL A 211 -1.28 1.73 2.47
CA VAL A 211 -1.75 2.29 3.75
C VAL A 211 -3.25 2.57 3.65
N THR A 212 -4.01 1.99 4.55
CA THR A 212 -5.47 2.17 4.61
C THR A 212 -5.87 2.85 5.90
N THR A 213 -6.68 3.89 5.76
CA THR A 213 -7.27 4.70 6.84
C THR A 213 -8.76 4.96 6.56
N GLN A 214 -9.42 5.80 7.35
CA GLN A 214 -10.86 6.11 7.20
C GLN A 214 -11.75 4.86 7.25
N LEU A 215 -11.40 3.94 8.11
CA LEU A 215 -12.14 2.71 8.32
C LEU A 215 -13.39 2.96 9.14
N ARG A 216 -14.50 2.37 8.77
CA ARG A 216 -15.63 2.14 9.66
C ARG A 216 -15.24 1.06 10.67
N ALA A 217 -15.54 1.26 11.95
CA ALA A 217 -15.23 0.28 13.01
C ALA A 217 -15.82 -1.10 12.69
N GLY A 218 -15.03 -2.16 12.86
CA GLY A 218 -15.38 -3.52 12.48
C GLY A 218 -14.72 -4.56 13.37
N TYR A 219 -14.48 -5.74 12.81
CA TYR A 219 -13.89 -6.87 13.55
C TYR A 219 -12.62 -7.39 12.86
N LEU A 220 -11.58 -7.64 13.66
CA LEU A 220 -10.34 -8.32 13.23
C LEU A 220 -10.56 -9.83 13.04
N ARG A 221 -11.52 -10.39 13.75
CA ARG A 221 -11.99 -11.78 13.63
C ARG A 221 -13.50 -11.83 13.77
N ALA A 222 -14.10 -12.81 13.14
CA ALA A 222 -15.54 -13.02 13.09
C ALA A 222 -16.21 -13.26 14.47
N ASN A 223 -15.44 -13.47 15.53
CA ASN A 223 -15.94 -13.64 16.89
C ASN A 223 -16.02 -12.31 17.69
N GLY A 224 -16.19 -11.18 17.00
CA GLY A 224 -16.48 -9.89 17.63
C GLY A 224 -15.25 -9.15 18.19
N ILE A 225 -14.04 -9.52 17.78
CA ILE A 225 -12.82 -8.83 18.20
C ILE A 225 -12.70 -7.50 17.45
N PRO A 226 -12.81 -6.33 18.12
CA PRO A 226 -13.00 -5.06 17.46
C PRO A 226 -11.72 -4.47 16.89
N TYR A 227 -11.89 -3.66 15.84
CA TYR A 227 -11.03 -2.53 15.53
C TYR A 227 -11.86 -1.26 15.44
N SER A 228 -11.24 -0.10 15.70
CA SER A 228 -11.92 1.19 15.73
C SER A 228 -11.74 1.98 14.43
N GLU A 229 -12.39 3.12 14.36
CA GLU A 229 -12.23 4.09 13.27
C GLU A 229 -10.84 4.76 13.26
N ALA A 230 -10.12 4.69 14.39
CA ALA A 230 -8.74 5.14 14.51
C ALA A 230 -7.72 4.11 14.00
N ALA A 231 -8.18 2.94 13.57
CA ALA A 231 -7.30 1.91 13.05
C ALA A 231 -6.61 2.36 11.76
N ARG A 232 -5.33 2.00 11.67
CA ARG A 232 -4.50 2.14 10.47
C ARG A 232 -4.04 0.75 10.05
N VAL A 233 -4.23 0.44 8.78
CA VAL A 233 -3.77 -0.83 8.20
C VAL A 233 -2.63 -0.53 7.24
N THR A 234 -1.53 -1.24 7.41
CA THR A 234 -0.39 -1.24 6.47
C THR A 234 -0.26 -2.63 5.89
N GLU A 235 -0.10 -2.72 4.60
CA GLU A 235 0.03 -4.00 3.90
C GLU A 235 1.21 -3.94 2.94
N ASP A 236 2.01 -5.01 2.96
CA ASP A 236 3.11 -5.26 2.04
C ASP A 236 2.77 -6.52 1.23
N TYR A 237 2.68 -6.38 -0.09
CA TYR A 237 2.42 -7.47 -1.02
C TYR A 237 3.71 -7.85 -1.71
N ASP A 238 4.27 -9.00 -1.37
CA ASP A 238 5.47 -9.56 -1.97
C ASP A 238 5.09 -10.61 -3.01
N PHE A 239 5.51 -10.41 -4.25
CA PHE A 239 5.20 -11.28 -5.38
C PHE A 239 6.40 -12.16 -5.73
N TRP A 240 6.16 -13.46 -5.85
CA TRP A 240 7.20 -14.43 -6.14
C TRP A 240 6.69 -15.57 -7.03
N THR A 241 7.60 -16.37 -7.53
CA THR A 241 7.30 -17.55 -8.35
C THR A 241 8.02 -18.72 -7.72
N ASP A 242 7.32 -19.83 -7.52
CA ASP A 242 7.92 -21.04 -6.97
C ASP A 242 8.78 -21.77 -8.00
N ASP A 243 9.45 -22.84 -7.57
CA ASP A 243 10.37 -23.66 -8.38
C ASP A 243 9.66 -24.46 -9.48
N VAL A 244 8.33 -24.59 -9.42
CA VAL A 244 7.51 -25.22 -10.48
C VAL A 244 6.82 -24.21 -11.38
N GLY A 245 7.11 -22.91 -11.21
CA GLY A 245 6.62 -21.83 -12.05
C GLY A 245 5.23 -21.29 -11.67
N ALA A 246 4.66 -21.69 -10.53
CA ALA A 246 3.42 -21.08 -10.06
C ALA A 246 3.67 -19.69 -9.49
N GLU A 247 2.77 -18.76 -9.78
CA GLU A 247 2.84 -17.39 -9.27
C GLU A 247 2.10 -17.27 -7.94
N TRP A 248 2.72 -16.55 -7.01
CA TRP A 248 2.25 -16.31 -5.66
C TRP A 248 2.39 -14.86 -5.27
N PHE A 249 1.59 -14.43 -4.31
CA PHE A 249 1.94 -13.30 -3.47
C PHE A 249 1.65 -13.61 -2.00
N THR A 250 2.48 -13.03 -1.13
CA THR A 250 2.25 -12.99 0.31
C THR A 250 1.87 -11.57 0.69
N VAL A 251 0.77 -11.38 1.38
CA VAL A 251 0.42 -10.09 1.96
C VAL A 251 0.68 -10.10 3.46
N SER A 252 1.61 -9.26 3.90
CA SER A 252 1.86 -8.99 5.32
C SER A 252 1.01 -7.81 5.73
N THR A 253 0.05 -8.04 6.64
CA THR A 253 -0.89 -7.03 7.12
C THR A 253 -0.54 -6.63 8.55
N THR A 254 -0.33 -5.35 8.79
CA THR A 254 -0.14 -4.75 10.11
C THR A 254 -1.32 -3.86 10.43
N VAL A 255 -2.02 -4.15 11.53
CA VAL A 255 -3.10 -3.33 12.05
C VAL A 255 -2.64 -2.64 13.32
N GLU A 256 -2.65 -1.31 13.31
CA GLU A 256 -2.41 -0.45 14.47
C GLU A 256 -3.76 0.16 14.87
N ASP A 257 -4.14 0.00 16.13
CA ASP A 257 -5.36 0.61 16.67
C ASP A 257 -5.13 1.03 18.11
N PRO A 258 -4.88 2.32 18.37
CA PRO A 258 -4.58 2.81 19.72
C PRO A 258 -5.74 2.64 20.71
N LYS A 259 -6.96 2.42 20.21
CA LYS A 259 -8.14 2.21 21.06
C LYS A 259 -8.24 0.80 21.61
N TYR A 260 -7.93 -0.22 20.83
CA TYR A 260 -8.21 -1.60 21.19
C TYR A 260 -6.98 -2.52 21.23
N LEU A 261 -5.86 -2.09 20.67
CA LEU A 261 -4.62 -2.87 20.64
C LEU A 261 -3.55 -2.27 21.54
N SER A 262 -2.77 -3.10 22.20
CA SER A 262 -1.60 -2.74 23.01
C SER A 262 -0.30 -2.74 22.19
N ALA A 263 -0.31 -3.39 21.02
CA ALA A 263 0.78 -3.46 20.06
C ALA A 263 0.19 -3.70 18.67
N PRO A 264 0.95 -3.47 17.58
CA PRO A 264 0.52 -3.81 16.24
C PRO A 264 0.15 -5.29 16.10
N PHE A 265 -0.97 -5.58 15.47
CA PHE A 265 -1.37 -6.94 15.11
C PHE A 265 -0.87 -7.24 13.71
N VAL A 266 0.09 -8.14 13.60
CA VAL A 266 0.75 -8.50 12.33
C VAL A 266 0.32 -9.90 11.93
N THR A 267 -0.01 -10.07 10.65
CA THR A 267 -0.40 -11.36 10.05
C THR A 267 0.13 -11.45 8.64
N SER A 268 0.30 -12.66 8.12
CA SER A 268 0.57 -12.90 6.71
C SER A 268 -0.50 -13.81 6.09
N THR A 269 -0.65 -13.71 4.77
CA THR A 269 -1.55 -14.57 4.01
C THR A 269 -0.96 -14.79 2.64
N ASP A 270 -0.83 -16.05 2.25
CA ASP A 270 -0.37 -16.44 0.94
C ASP A 270 -1.55 -16.58 -0.03
N PHE A 271 -1.32 -16.14 -1.26
CA PHE A 271 -2.24 -16.30 -2.37
C PHE A 271 -1.52 -16.93 -3.56
N ARG A 272 -2.15 -17.92 -4.16
CA ARG A 272 -1.69 -18.57 -5.37
C ARG A 272 -2.52 -18.15 -6.55
N LYS A 273 -1.89 -17.85 -7.69
CA LYS A 273 -2.59 -17.48 -8.92
C LYS A 273 -3.39 -18.64 -9.47
N GLU A 274 -4.63 -18.38 -9.88
CA GLU A 274 -5.47 -19.30 -10.60
C GLU A 274 -5.45 -18.97 -12.11
N PRO A 275 -5.64 -19.96 -13.00
CA PRO A 275 -5.58 -19.72 -14.45
C PRO A 275 -6.70 -18.80 -14.95
N ASP A 276 -7.86 -18.84 -14.28
CA ASP A 276 -9.04 -18.06 -14.65
C ASP A 276 -10.03 -17.93 -13.48
N GLY A 277 -11.18 -17.30 -13.74
CA GLY A 277 -12.26 -17.09 -12.78
C GLY A 277 -13.25 -18.25 -12.64
N SER A 278 -13.00 -19.44 -13.18
CA SER A 278 -13.97 -20.57 -13.15
C SER A 278 -14.39 -21.00 -11.75
N LYS A 279 -13.51 -20.76 -10.77
CA LYS A 279 -13.74 -21.08 -9.36
C LYS A 279 -14.22 -19.88 -8.52
N TRP A 280 -14.46 -18.73 -9.13
CA TRP A 280 -15.00 -17.56 -8.45
C TRP A 280 -16.38 -17.88 -7.87
N ARG A 281 -16.55 -17.67 -6.56
CA ARG A 281 -17.79 -18.00 -5.82
C ARG A 281 -18.13 -16.90 -4.85
N PRO A 282 -18.73 -15.80 -5.31
CA PRO A 282 -19.10 -14.71 -4.43
C PRO A 282 -20.12 -15.16 -3.38
N THR A 283 -19.86 -14.76 -2.16
CA THR A 283 -20.73 -14.96 -1.01
C THR A 283 -20.95 -13.64 -0.31
N THR A 284 -22.20 -13.29 -0.04
CA THR A 284 -22.50 -12.07 0.70
C THR A 284 -21.94 -12.11 2.12
N CYS A 285 -21.80 -10.92 2.73
CA CYS A 285 -21.50 -10.86 4.15
C CYS A 285 -22.61 -11.58 4.93
N ALA A 286 -22.27 -12.69 5.55
CA ALA A 286 -23.22 -13.40 6.40
C ALA A 286 -23.28 -12.76 7.79
N ALA A 287 -24.51 -12.54 8.29
CA ALA A 287 -24.72 -12.34 9.72
C ALA A 287 -24.46 -13.67 10.44
N TYR A 288 -23.84 -13.62 11.61
CA TYR A 288 -23.54 -14.79 12.44
C TYR A 288 -24.80 -15.42 13.03
#